data_5a3a81dc56ef182b858193904777543e
#
_entry.id   5a3a81dc56ef182b858193904777543e
#
_cell.length_a   1.000
_cell.length_b   1.000
_cell.length_c   1.000
_cell.angle_alpha   90.00
_cell.angle_beta   90.00
_cell.angle_gamma   90.00
#
_symmetry.space_group_name_H-M   'P 1'
#
loop_
_entity.id
_entity.type
_entity.pdbx_description
1 polymer ?
#
loop_
_entity_poly.entity_id
_entity_poly.type
_entity_poly.pdbx_seq_one_letter_code
_entity_poly.pdbx_strand_id
1 'polypeptide(L)'
;MNNSESKSNVLTGRRDFLKASGLTAAMLMASRINVMAGPFSAADFDKIIPADKKLSADWIKSLYARGKPLTAKAGAKDFIGMPINGVGTGQVYLSGDGELWYWNLTAKKDKLNNPKGLRYMKPDEAKAPAGQGFALQVNGQTHSLNSQGFDDVTFTNQYPMALVDFVDANCPVDVQLEAYTPFIPLNRDESSYPVVVMRYTVTNSSSKTQEVAIAGWIDNMWAGNGDKVSVYRHLKDIATVECSGVGKDGNGMALGIFGGETPDFVDVNKTTPGFEGVFNSENKATKGKTSAASIGRKLTLNPGESQTVSFAVSWRFPVVKYGTGFGNKTASGRYHYATQWPSAAEASAQVASR
;
A
#
# COMPACT_ATOMS: atom_id res chain seq x y z
N MET A 1 -43.71 32.30 52.78
CA MET A 1 -43.28 31.16 51.96
C MET A 1 -42.42 31.70 50.83
N ASN A 2 -41.13 31.79 51.04
CA ASN A 2 -40.18 32.25 50.03
C ASN A 2 -39.32 31.07 49.59
N ASN A 3 -39.52 30.63 48.36
CA ASN A 3 -38.67 29.67 47.70
C ASN A 3 -37.46 30.45 47.10
N SER A 4 -36.29 30.24 47.61
CA SER A 4 -35.03 30.69 47.01
C SER A 4 -34.56 29.58 46.09
N GLU A 5 -34.76 29.74 44.79
CA GLU A 5 -34.09 28.89 43.78
C GLU A 5 -32.59 29.19 43.68
N SER A 6 -31.80 28.21 44.04
CA SER A 6 -30.38 28.19 43.82
C SER A 6 -30.09 28.02 42.29
N LYS A 7 -29.72 29.09 41.61
CA LYS A 7 -29.21 29.02 40.25
C LYS A 7 -27.79 28.47 40.27
N SER A 8 -27.63 27.22 39.84
CA SER A 8 -26.32 26.64 39.53
C SER A 8 -25.76 27.36 38.27
N ASN A 9 -24.70 28.11 38.43
CA ASN A 9 -23.94 28.67 37.33
C ASN A 9 -23.22 27.56 36.56
N VAL A 10 -23.81 27.07 35.50
CA VAL A 10 -23.13 26.20 34.53
C VAL A 10 -22.21 27.08 33.69
N LEU A 11 -20.92 26.82 33.73
CA LEU A 11 -19.92 27.45 32.88
C LEU A 11 -20.23 27.11 31.42
N THR A 12 -20.70 28.07 30.64
CA THR A 12 -21.26 27.86 29.31
C THR A 12 -20.33 28.26 28.16
N GLY A 13 -19.06 28.55 28.40
CA GLY A 13 -18.14 29.06 27.38
C GLY A 13 -16.72 28.46 27.42
N ARG A 14 -16.14 28.27 26.25
CA ARG A 14 -14.75 27.84 26.05
C ARG A 14 -13.75 28.76 26.77
N ARG A 15 -14.09 30.03 26.90
CA ARG A 15 -13.29 31.07 27.59
C ARG A 15 -13.28 30.87 29.10
N ASP A 16 -14.41 30.43 29.67
CA ASP A 16 -14.54 30.17 31.10
C ASP A 16 -13.86 28.86 31.49
N PHE A 17 -13.90 27.87 30.61
CA PHE A 17 -13.12 26.64 30.73
C PHE A 17 -11.61 26.92 30.72
N LEU A 18 -11.12 27.78 29.82
CA LEU A 18 -9.70 28.18 29.76
C LEU A 18 -9.26 28.97 30.98
N LYS A 19 -10.11 29.84 31.50
CA LYS A 19 -9.83 30.59 32.77
C LYS A 19 -9.76 29.62 33.95
N ALA A 20 -10.69 28.69 34.06
CA ALA A 20 -10.68 27.70 35.13
C ALA A 20 -9.44 26.80 35.03
N SER A 21 -9.08 26.36 33.81
CA SER A 21 -7.87 25.54 33.58
C SER A 21 -6.57 26.32 33.88
N GLY A 22 -6.52 27.59 33.53
CA GLY A 22 -5.38 28.46 33.86
C GLY A 22 -5.19 28.68 35.38
N LEU A 23 -6.29 28.84 36.12
CA LEU A 23 -6.25 28.97 37.58
C LEU A 23 -5.77 27.65 38.22
N THR A 24 -6.24 26.53 37.72
CA THR A 24 -5.83 25.20 38.21
C THR A 24 -4.34 24.94 37.94
N ALA A 25 -3.84 25.32 36.76
CA ALA A 25 -2.42 25.21 36.44
C ALA A 25 -1.54 26.12 37.31
N ALA A 26 -1.99 27.33 37.61
CA ALA A 26 -1.27 28.27 38.52
C ALA A 26 -1.22 27.74 39.95
N MET A 27 -2.30 27.12 40.46
CA MET A 27 -2.31 26.49 41.78
C MET A 27 -1.41 25.25 41.84
N LEU A 28 -1.32 24.48 40.76
CA LEU A 28 -0.43 23.32 40.66
C LEU A 28 1.06 23.70 40.62
N MET A 29 1.41 24.85 40.02
CA MET A 29 2.78 25.36 40.02
C MET A 29 3.19 25.97 41.37
N ALA A 30 2.24 26.45 42.17
CA ALA A 30 2.49 27.01 43.51
C ALA A 30 2.67 25.92 44.59
N SER A 31 2.13 24.75 44.39
CA SER A 31 2.33 23.57 45.25
C SER A 31 3.42 22.70 44.65
N ARG A 32 4.55 22.53 45.29
CA ARG A 32 5.60 21.56 44.90
C ARG A 32 5.15 20.10 45.12
N ILE A 33 3.90 19.82 44.86
CA ILE A 33 3.32 18.47 44.94
C ILE A 33 3.26 17.92 43.52
N ASN A 34 3.92 16.80 43.25
CA ASN A 34 3.78 16.04 42.01
C ASN A 34 2.35 15.51 41.92
N VAL A 35 1.42 16.32 41.42
CA VAL A 35 0.03 15.89 41.18
C VAL A 35 -0.06 15.44 39.72
N MET A 36 -0.21 14.16 39.48
CA MET A 36 -0.73 13.66 38.21
C MET A 36 -2.13 14.23 38.00
N ALA A 37 -2.50 14.52 36.78
CA ALA A 37 -3.75 15.21 36.42
C ALA A 37 -4.97 14.49 37.01
N GLY A 38 -5.44 14.95 38.18
CA GLY A 38 -6.55 14.40 38.94
C GLY A 38 -6.30 14.44 40.45
N PRO A 39 -7.26 14.05 41.27
CA PRO A 39 -7.15 14.00 42.71
C PRO A 39 -6.32 12.82 43.24
N PHE A 40 -5.62 12.10 42.36
CA PHE A 40 -4.86 10.89 42.69
C PHE A 40 -3.37 11.20 42.89
N SER A 41 -2.79 10.60 43.92
CA SER A 41 -1.34 10.56 44.14
C SER A 41 -0.71 9.42 43.30
N ALA A 42 0.61 9.44 43.07
CA ALA A 42 1.32 8.35 42.44
C ALA A 42 1.09 7.00 43.17
N ALA A 43 1.02 7.02 44.51
CA ALA A 43 0.75 5.85 45.32
C ALA A 43 -0.68 5.29 45.12
N ASP A 44 -1.65 6.12 44.78
CA ASP A 44 -2.99 5.66 44.43
C ASP A 44 -3.00 4.96 43.08
N PHE A 45 -2.15 5.43 42.16
CA PHE A 45 -1.98 4.82 40.84
C PHE A 45 -1.33 3.43 40.93
N ASP A 46 -0.33 3.28 41.80
CA ASP A 46 0.30 1.99 42.06
C ASP A 46 -0.67 0.96 42.67
N LYS A 47 -1.67 1.41 43.45
CA LYS A 47 -2.74 0.55 43.96
C LYS A 47 -3.75 0.15 42.90
N ILE A 48 -4.06 1.06 41.94
CA ILE A 48 -5.02 0.81 40.86
C ILE A 48 -4.38 -0.04 39.77
N ILE A 49 -3.08 0.16 39.51
CA ILE A 49 -2.30 -0.60 38.53
C ILE A 49 -1.18 -1.33 39.28
N PRO A 50 -1.46 -2.47 39.89
CA PRO A 50 -0.44 -3.22 40.61
C PRO A 50 0.71 -3.60 39.69
N ALA A 51 1.94 -3.54 40.19
CA ALA A 51 3.16 -3.93 39.46
C ALA A 51 3.04 -5.37 38.90
N ASP A 52 2.45 -6.27 39.70
CA ASP A 52 2.04 -7.58 39.25
C ASP A 52 0.54 -7.55 38.85
N LYS A 53 0.28 -7.52 37.58
CA LYS A 53 -1.08 -7.53 37.02
C LYS A 53 -1.76 -8.89 37.15
N LYS A 54 -1.09 -9.90 37.70
CA LYS A 54 -1.59 -11.28 37.88
C LYS A 54 -2.23 -11.83 36.59
N LEU A 55 -1.65 -11.51 35.46
CA LEU A 55 -2.14 -12.00 34.17
C LEU A 55 -1.87 -13.51 34.10
N SER A 56 -2.86 -14.28 33.69
CA SER A 56 -2.67 -15.71 33.51
C SER A 56 -1.65 -16.01 32.42
N ALA A 57 -0.86 -17.05 32.58
CA ALA A 57 0.12 -17.48 31.60
C ALA A 57 -0.53 -17.75 30.22
N ASP A 58 -1.74 -18.30 30.22
CA ASP A 58 -2.51 -18.57 29.00
C ASP A 58 -2.94 -17.28 28.30
N TRP A 59 -3.34 -16.25 29.05
CA TRP A 59 -3.66 -14.96 28.49
C TRP A 59 -2.43 -14.30 27.86
N ILE A 60 -1.29 -14.32 28.55
CA ILE A 60 -0.02 -13.81 28.02
C ILE A 60 0.34 -14.57 26.75
N LYS A 61 0.27 -15.90 26.74
CA LYS A 61 0.53 -16.74 25.58
C LYS A 61 -0.42 -16.40 24.42
N SER A 62 -1.68 -16.11 24.70
CA SER A 62 -2.67 -15.74 23.68
C SER A 62 -2.33 -14.43 22.97
N LEU A 63 -1.63 -13.49 23.62
CA LEU A 63 -1.20 -12.23 23.01
C LEU A 63 -0.13 -12.44 21.92
N TYR A 64 0.62 -13.53 22.00
CA TYR A 64 1.62 -13.91 21.00
C TYR A 64 1.07 -14.92 19.99
N ALA A 65 -0.14 -15.42 20.21
CA ALA A 65 -0.77 -16.33 19.28
C ALA A 65 -1.15 -15.58 18.00
N ARG A 66 -0.64 -16.04 16.86
CA ARG A 66 -1.09 -15.52 15.55
C ARG A 66 -2.50 -16.02 15.30
N GLY A 67 -3.38 -15.13 14.86
CA GLY A 67 -4.70 -15.52 14.37
C GLY A 67 -4.59 -16.51 13.20
N LYS A 68 -5.66 -17.25 12.93
CA LYS A 68 -5.73 -18.08 11.74
C LYS A 68 -5.87 -17.18 10.53
N PRO A 69 -5.13 -17.44 9.43
CA PRO A 69 -5.34 -16.73 8.18
C PRO A 69 -6.80 -16.87 7.71
N LEU A 70 -7.33 -15.81 7.12
CA LEU A 70 -8.63 -15.85 6.47
C LEU A 70 -8.42 -16.16 4.99
N THR A 71 -8.97 -17.29 4.55
CA THR A 71 -8.88 -17.72 3.15
C THR A 71 -10.24 -17.55 2.48
N ALA A 72 -10.25 -17.02 1.26
CA ALA A 72 -11.44 -16.82 0.45
C ALA A 72 -11.15 -17.09 -1.03
N LYS A 73 -12.14 -17.66 -1.72
CA LYS A 73 -12.10 -17.82 -3.17
C LYS A 73 -12.42 -16.50 -3.88
N ALA A 74 -11.77 -16.23 -5.01
CA ALA A 74 -11.96 -15.01 -5.79
C ALA A 74 -13.40 -14.79 -6.29
N GLY A 75 -14.22 -15.81 -6.34
CA GLY A 75 -15.66 -15.69 -6.67
C GLY A 75 -16.47 -14.87 -5.65
N ALA A 76 -15.96 -14.65 -4.44
CA ALA A 76 -16.54 -13.77 -3.44
C ALA A 76 -16.05 -12.31 -3.59
N LYS A 77 -15.79 -11.87 -4.80
CA LYS A 77 -14.97 -10.73 -5.25
C LYS A 77 -15.28 -9.38 -4.62
N ASP A 78 -16.52 -9.12 -4.28
CA ASP A 78 -16.98 -7.75 -4.11
C ASP A 78 -16.56 -7.11 -2.79
N PHE A 79 -16.00 -7.89 -1.85
CA PHE A 79 -15.72 -7.44 -0.49
C PHE A 79 -14.35 -7.86 0.05
N ILE A 80 -13.51 -8.46 -0.78
CA ILE A 80 -12.19 -8.91 -0.35
C ILE A 80 -11.15 -7.87 -0.75
N GLY A 81 -10.46 -7.33 0.23
CA GLY A 81 -9.35 -6.42 0.01
C GLY A 81 -8.55 -6.22 1.29
N MET A 82 -7.25 -6.09 1.15
CA MET A 82 -6.33 -5.81 2.25
C MET A 82 -5.60 -4.50 1.99
N PRO A 83 -5.55 -3.56 2.98
CA PRO A 83 -4.68 -2.39 2.84
C PRO A 83 -3.21 -2.83 2.78
N ILE A 84 -2.48 -2.31 1.79
CA ILE A 84 -1.12 -2.78 1.47
C ILE A 84 -0.17 -1.61 1.21
N ASN A 85 -0.31 -0.53 1.93
CA ASN A 85 0.50 0.67 1.79
C ASN A 85 1.30 0.97 3.06
N GLY A 86 2.41 1.67 2.92
CA GLY A 86 3.20 2.18 4.04
C GLY A 86 2.43 3.21 4.87
N VAL A 87 2.89 3.42 6.11
CA VAL A 87 2.27 4.36 7.05
C VAL A 87 2.35 5.80 6.49
N GLY A 88 1.20 6.44 6.35
CA GLY A 88 1.13 7.83 5.88
C GLY A 88 1.47 8.04 4.40
N THR A 89 1.36 7.01 3.56
CA THR A 89 1.68 7.09 2.12
C THR A 89 0.45 7.19 1.21
N GLY A 90 -0.72 7.33 1.78
CA GLY A 90 -2.01 7.20 1.12
C GLY A 90 -2.66 5.85 1.43
N GLN A 91 -3.59 5.43 0.60
CA GLN A 91 -4.24 4.12 0.73
C GLN A 91 -4.18 3.38 -0.60
N VAL A 92 -3.73 2.14 -0.55
CA VAL A 92 -3.77 1.18 -1.65
C VAL A 92 -4.24 -0.15 -1.08
N TYR A 93 -5.13 -0.83 -1.78
CA TYR A 93 -5.65 -2.13 -1.38
C TYR A 93 -5.29 -3.18 -2.41
N LEU A 94 -4.95 -4.36 -1.94
CA LEU A 94 -4.89 -5.57 -2.75
C LEU A 94 -6.26 -6.23 -2.73
N SER A 95 -6.80 -6.53 -3.91
CA SER A 95 -8.07 -7.27 -4.04
C SER A 95 -7.87 -8.77 -3.83
N GLY A 96 -8.98 -9.48 -3.67
CA GLY A 96 -8.97 -10.94 -3.51
C GLY A 96 -8.47 -11.72 -4.73
N ASP A 97 -8.36 -11.09 -5.89
CA ASP A 97 -7.82 -11.69 -7.11
C ASP A 97 -6.40 -11.21 -7.47
N GLY A 98 -5.72 -10.55 -6.53
CA GLY A 98 -4.30 -10.19 -6.68
C GLY A 98 -4.04 -8.86 -7.40
N GLU A 99 -5.06 -8.06 -7.67
CA GLU A 99 -4.91 -6.74 -8.28
C GLU A 99 -4.85 -5.62 -7.24
N LEU A 100 -4.06 -4.58 -7.50
CA LEU A 100 -4.10 -3.35 -6.71
C LEU A 100 -5.27 -2.50 -7.21
N TRP A 101 -6.30 -2.31 -6.39
CA TRP A 101 -7.55 -1.79 -6.91
C TRP A 101 -8.05 -0.49 -6.29
N TYR A 102 -7.86 -0.27 -5.01
CA TYR A 102 -8.29 0.94 -4.36
C TYR A 102 -7.11 1.88 -4.17
N TRP A 103 -7.21 3.08 -4.75
CA TRP A 103 -6.15 4.06 -4.71
C TRP A 103 -6.68 5.39 -4.16
N ASN A 104 -6.14 5.85 -3.03
CA ASN A 104 -6.40 7.15 -2.45
C ASN A 104 -5.07 7.79 -2.07
N LEU A 105 -4.37 8.32 -3.05
CA LEU A 105 -3.02 8.88 -2.92
C LEU A 105 -3.03 10.40 -2.84
N THR A 106 -4.09 11.04 -3.30
CA THR A 106 -4.25 12.50 -3.29
C THR A 106 -5.61 12.88 -2.72
N ALA A 107 -5.74 14.04 -2.10
CA ALA A 107 -7.03 14.50 -1.58
C ALA A 107 -7.93 15.14 -2.67
N LYS A 108 -7.53 15.11 -3.93
CA LYS A 108 -8.35 15.59 -5.04
C LYS A 108 -9.30 14.48 -5.49
N LYS A 109 -10.52 14.88 -5.93
CA LYS A 109 -11.43 14.01 -6.68
C LYS A 109 -10.89 13.81 -8.10
N ASP A 110 -9.71 13.24 -8.21
CA ASP A 110 -9.12 12.82 -9.46
C ASP A 110 -9.24 11.30 -9.61
N LYS A 111 -8.72 10.78 -10.72
CA LYS A 111 -8.77 9.34 -11.00
C LYS A 111 -8.08 8.46 -9.95
N LEU A 112 -7.28 9.04 -9.05
CA LEU A 112 -6.53 8.35 -8.01
C LEU A 112 -7.12 8.51 -6.61
N ASN A 113 -8.17 9.23 -6.51
CA ASN A 113 -8.98 9.33 -5.34
C ASN A 113 -10.34 8.78 -5.68
N ASN A 114 -10.59 7.53 -5.35
CA ASN A 114 -11.91 6.95 -5.48
C ASN A 114 -12.74 7.26 -4.21
N PRO A 115 -13.53 8.37 -4.19
CA PRO A 115 -14.29 8.75 -3.00
C PRO A 115 -15.38 7.73 -2.65
N LYS A 116 -15.70 6.82 -3.56
CA LYS A 116 -16.69 5.78 -3.34
C LYS A 116 -16.14 4.62 -2.52
N GLY A 117 -14.85 4.35 -2.57
CA GLY A 117 -14.18 3.35 -1.76
C GLY A 117 -14.12 3.69 -0.26
N LEU A 118 -14.45 4.89 0.16
CA LEU A 118 -14.65 5.23 1.57
C LEU A 118 -15.91 4.58 2.18
N ARG A 119 -16.75 3.96 1.37
CA ARG A 119 -17.93 3.24 1.82
C ARG A 119 -17.61 1.77 1.97
N TYR A 120 -17.04 1.39 3.09
CA TYR A 120 -16.78 -0.01 3.47
C TYR A 120 -18.02 -0.93 3.37
N MET A 121 -19.20 -0.38 3.22
CA MET A 121 -20.45 -1.13 3.19
C MET A 121 -20.96 -1.50 1.79
N LYS A 122 -20.39 -0.92 0.75
CA LYS A 122 -20.67 -1.28 -0.64
C LYS A 122 -19.47 -0.83 -1.47
N PRO A 123 -18.43 -1.66 -1.62
CA PRO A 123 -17.38 -1.37 -2.60
C PRO A 123 -18.07 -1.29 -3.96
N ASP A 124 -17.95 -0.15 -4.63
CA ASP A 124 -18.25 -0.13 -6.06
C ASP A 124 -17.27 -1.10 -6.73
N GLU A 125 -17.66 -1.61 -7.88
CA GLU A 125 -16.81 -2.46 -8.71
C GLU A 125 -15.35 -2.00 -8.66
N ALA A 126 -14.46 -2.92 -8.33
CA ALA A 126 -13.03 -2.67 -8.25
C ALA A 126 -12.51 -2.20 -9.62
N LYS A 127 -12.55 -0.90 -9.83
CA LYS A 127 -11.91 -0.26 -10.99
C LYS A 127 -10.63 0.35 -10.49
N ALA A 128 -9.51 -0.28 -10.81
CA ALA A 128 -8.21 0.32 -10.58
C ALA A 128 -8.16 1.66 -11.33
N PRO A 129 -8.12 2.80 -10.64
CA PRO A 129 -8.02 4.09 -11.32
C PRO A 129 -6.66 4.27 -11.99
N ALA A 130 -5.63 3.55 -11.52
CA ALA A 130 -4.35 3.37 -12.20
C ALA A 130 -4.36 2.01 -12.88
N GLY A 131 -4.31 1.99 -14.19
CA GLY A 131 -4.11 0.78 -14.95
C GLY A 131 -2.76 0.19 -14.59
N GLN A 132 -2.77 -1.00 -14.03
CA GLN A 132 -1.59 -1.80 -13.72
C GLN A 132 -2.01 -3.26 -13.69
N GLY A 133 -1.07 -4.14 -13.90
CA GLY A 133 -1.35 -5.55 -13.82
C GLY A 133 -0.12 -6.38 -14.10
N PHE A 134 -0.28 -7.67 -13.92
CA PHE A 134 0.76 -8.66 -14.16
C PHE A 134 0.21 -9.78 -15.01
N ALA A 135 1.06 -10.35 -15.85
CA ALA A 135 0.73 -11.49 -16.68
C ALA A 135 1.88 -12.47 -16.74
N LEU A 136 1.52 -13.69 -17.02
CA LEU A 136 2.42 -14.80 -17.29
C LEU A 136 2.19 -15.29 -18.72
N GLN A 137 3.26 -15.59 -19.44
CA GLN A 137 3.18 -16.26 -20.74
C GLN A 137 3.89 -17.60 -20.65
N VAL A 138 3.21 -18.65 -21.07
CA VAL A 138 3.75 -20.00 -21.16
C VAL A 138 3.17 -20.69 -22.41
N ASN A 139 4.00 -21.39 -23.16
CA ASN A 139 3.61 -22.06 -24.42
C ASN A 139 2.92 -21.11 -25.44
N GLY A 140 3.31 -19.82 -25.45
CA GLY A 140 2.73 -18.80 -26.33
C GLY A 140 1.37 -18.27 -25.90
N GLN A 141 0.78 -18.79 -24.81
CA GLN A 141 -0.47 -18.29 -24.22
C GLN A 141 -0.17 -17.31 -23.10
N THR A 142 -0.93 -16.21 -23.05
CA THR A 142 -0.83 -15.19 -22.01
C THR A 142 -1.97 -15.33 -21.04
N HIS A 143 -1.64 -15.47 -19.76
CA HIS A 143 -2.58 -15.54 -18.64
C HIS A 143 -2.41 -14.29 -17.79
N SER A 144 -3.47 -13.52 -17.59
CA SER A 144 -3.46 -12.44 -16.61
C SER A 144 -3.43 -13.03 -15.19
N LEU A 145 -2.62 -12.47 -14.31
CA LEU A 145 -2.50 -12.92 -12.93
C LEU A 145 -3.65 -12.33 -12.08
N ASN A 146 -4.85 -12.80 -12.40
CA ASN A 146 -6.13 -12.49 -11.77
C ASN A 146 -7.15 -13.59 -12.13
N SER A 147 -8.39 -13.41 -11.67
CA SER A 147 -9.49 -14.34 -11.90
C SER A 147 -10.03 -14.39 -13.35
N GLN A 148 -9.47 -13.60 -14.26
CA GLN A 148 -9.79 -13.71 -15.70
C GLN A 148 -8.81 -14.65 -16.42
N GLY A 149 -7.60 -14.79 -15.89
CA GLY A 149 -6.56 -15.62 -16.49
C GLY A 149 -6.34 -16.96 -15.80
N PHE A 150 -6.97 -17.21 -14.64
CA PHE A 150 -6.89 -18.46 -13.89
C PHE A 150 -8.26 -18.84 -13.31
N ASP A 151 -8.59 -20.12 -13.38
CA ASP A 151 -9.90 -20.64 -12.95
C ASP A 151 -10.06 -20.68 -11.43
N ASP A 152 -9.02 -21.02 -10.70
CA ASP A 152 -9.00 -21.07 -9.24
C ASP A 152 -8.04 -20.04 -8.68
N VAL A 153 -8.59 -18.97 -8.12
CA VAL A 153 -7.84 -17.92 -7.43
C VAL A 153 -8.26 -17.90 -5.97
N THR A 154 -7.30 -18.14 -5.08
CA THR A 154 -7.54 -18.21 -3.64
C THR A 154 -6.73 -17.12 -2.91
N PHE A 155 -7.42 -16.26 -2.19
CA PHE A 155 -6.82 -15.20 -1.39
C PHE A 155 -6.70 -15.62 0.07
N THR A 156 -5.52 -15.44 0.64
CA THR A 156 -5.26 -15.69 2.07
C THR A 156 -4.73 -14.41 2.72
N ASN A 157 -5.51 -13.86 3.65
CA ASN A 157 -5.18 -12.65 4.36
C ASN A 157 -4.48 -12.99 5.70
N GLN A 158 -3.27 -12.50 5.86
CA GLN A 158 -2.52 -12.52 7.11
C GLN A 158 -1.75 -11.21 7.27
N TYR A 159 -2.48 -10.12 7.52
CA TYR A 159 -1.88 -8.79 7.63
C TYR A 159 -0.58 -8.80 8.47
N PRO A 160 0.53 -8.16 8.04
CA PRO A 160 0.66 -7.22 6.91
C PRO A 160 0.99 -7.86 5.55
N MET A 161 0.84 -9.16 5.39
CA MET A 161 1.09 -9.89 4.15
C MET A 161 -0.20 -10.51 3.63
N ALA A 162 -0.31 -10.64 2.31
CA ALA A 162 -1.35 -11.42 1.66
C ALA A 162 -0.72 -12.44 0.72
N LEU A 163 -1.36 -13.60 0.61
CA LEU A 163 -1.03 -14.60 -0.39
C LEU A 163 -2.20 -14.72 -1.36
N VAL A 164 -1.90 -14.87 -2.65
CA VAL A 164 -2.88 -15.19 -3.68
C VAL A 164 -2.35 -16.35 -4.51
N ASP A 165 -3.06 -17.45 -4.50
CA ASP A 165 -2.73 -18.62 -5.28
C ASP A 165 -3.55 -18.61 -6.58
N PHE A 166 -2.89 -18.81 -7.72
CA PHE A 166 -3.46 -18.89 -9.05
C PHE A 166 -3.20 -20.29 -9.60
N VAL A 167 -4.26 -21.04 -9.80
CA VAL A 167 -4.22 -22.42 -10.27
C VAL A 167 -5.20 -22.61 -11.43
N ASP A 168 -4.77 -23.29 -12.49
CA ASP A 168 -5.60 -23.63 -13.63
C ASP A 168 -5.17 -24.99 -14.18
N ALA A 169 -6.10 -25.91 -14.32
CA ALA A 169 -5.83 -27.26 -14.82
C ALA A 169 -5.25 -27.28 -16.26
N ASN A 170 -5.47 -26.23 -17.03
CA ASN A 170 -4.97 -26.09 -18.40
C ASN A 170 -3.64 -25.32 -18.47
N CYS A 171 -3.16 -24.77 -17.37
CA CYS A 171 -1.86 -24.09 -17.28
C CYS A 171 -0.82 -25.04 -16.68
N PRO A 172 0.35 -25.24 -17.33
CA PRO A 172 1.36 -26.17 -16.84
C PRO A 172 2.17 -25.63 -15.64
N VAL A 173 1.82 -24.45 -15.16
CA VAL A 173 2.48 -23.81 -14.00
C VAL A 173 1.43 -23.25 -13.05
N ASP A 174 1.72 -23.35 -11.76
CA ASP A 174 0.99 -22.69 -10.69
C ASP A 174 1.73 -21.41 -10.29
N VAL A 175 1.00 -20.40 -9.86
CA VAL A 175 1.60 -19.13 -9.42
C VAL A 175 1.10 -18.76 -8.03
N GLN A 176 2.01 -18.35 -7.15
CA GLN A 176 1.66 -17.77 -5.87
C GLN A 176 2.19 -16.32 -5.80
N LEU A 177 1.33 -15.39 -5.51
CA LEU A 177 1.69 -14.02 -5.15
C LEU A 177 1.80 -13.91 -3.63
N GLU A 178 2.93 -13.41 -3.15
CA GLU A 178 3.09 -12.85 -1.81
C GLU A 178 3.19 -11.33 -1.94
N ALA A 179 2.25 -10.60 -1.35
CA ALA A 179 2.21 -9.15 -1.45
C ALA A 179 2.29 -8.51 -0.06
N TYR A 180 3.15 -7.48 0.09
CA TYR A 180 3.33 -6.76 1.34
C TYR A 180 3.95 -5.38 1.12
N THR A 181 3.87 -4.54 2.16
CA THR A 181 4.70 -3.34 2.28
C THR A 181 5.59 -3.48 3.52
N PRO A 182 6.88 -3.11 3.46
CA PRO A 182 7.74 -3.16 4.62
C PRO A 182 7.14 -2.39 5.80
N PHE A 183 7.09 -3.04 6.96
CA PHE A 183 6.60 -2.46 8.20
C PHE A 183 7.52 -2.86 9.35
N ILE A 184 8.16 -1.85 9.97
CA ILE A 184 9.05 -2.03 11.10
C ILE A 184 8.45 -1.29 12.29
N PRO A 185 7.91 -1.99 13.30
CA PRO A 185 7.31 -1.35 14.46
C PRO A 185 8.24 -0.33 15.10
N LEU A 186 7.68 0.83 15.47
CA LEU A 186 8.39 1.96 16.08
C LEU A 186 9.40 2.69 15.18
N ASN A 187 9.60 2.25 13.95
CA ASN A 187 10.41 2.93 12.96
C ASN A 187 9.49 3.57 11.89
N ARG A 188 9.19 4.86 12.07
CA ARG A 188 8.30 5.60 11.18
C ARG A 188 8.85 5.66 9.76
N ASP A 189 10.14 5.92 9.60
CA ASP A 189 10.74 6.15 8.29
C ASP A 189 10.74 4.86 7.48
N GLU A 190 11.13 3.74 8.09
CA GLU A 190 11.13 2.43 7.46
C GLU A 190 9.75 1.76 7.35
N SER A 191 8.73 2.35 7.95
CA SER A 191 7.33 1.93 7.78
C SER A 191 6.55 2.82 6.80
N SER A 192 7.15 3.90 6.29
CA SER A 192 6.49 4.86 5.40
C SER A 192 6.91 4.75 3.94
N TYR A 193 7.32 3.56 3.49
CA TYR A 193 7.61 3.32 2.08
C TYR A 193 6.34 3.41 1.23
N PRO A 194 6.30 4.27 0.20
CA PRO A 194 5.22 4.30 -0.78
C PRO A 194 5.42 3.19 -1.82
N VAL A 195 5.55 1.95 -1.36
CA VAL A 195 5.94 0.79 -2.17
C VAL A 195 5.12 -0.42 -1.74
N VAL A 196 4.58 -1.14 -2.69
CA VAL A 196 4.07 -2.50 -2.53
C VAL A 196 5.05 -3.45 -3.18
N VAL A 197 5.53 -4.44 -2.44
CA VAL A 197 6.31 -5.56 -2.98
C VAL A 197 5.35 -6.67 -3.37
N MET A 198 5.49 -7.16 -4.60
CA MET A 198 4.69 -8.24 -5.15
C MET A 198 5.63 -9.34 -5.64
N ARG A 199 5.70 -10.45 -4.89
CA ARG A 199 6.58 -11.58 -5.15
C ARG A 199 5.77 -12.70 -5.77
N TYR A 200 6.04 -13.00 -7.02
CA TYR A 200 5.40 -14.10 -7.74
C TYR A 200 6.34 -15.29 -7.78
N THR A 201 5.94 -16.37 -7.13
CA THR A 201 6.61 -17.68 -7.23
C THR A 201 5.88 -18.52 -8.26
N VAL A 202 6.58 -18.86 -9.33
CA VAL A 202 6.06 -19.69 -10.43
C VAL A 202 6.61 -21.08 -10.25
N THR A 203 5.73 -22.08 -10.19
CA THR A 203 6.07 -23.50 -10.01
C THR A 203 5.65 -24.29 -11.22
N ASN A 204 6.56 -25.04 -11.83
CA ASN A 204 6.23 -25.95 -12.90
C ASN A 204 5.55 -27.22 -12.34
N SER A 205 4.24 -27.31 -12.49
CA SER A 205 3.44 -28.47 -12.06
C SER A 205 3.37 -29.59 -13.10
N SER A 206 3.98 -29.37 -14.27
CA SER A 206 3.99 -30.36 -15.36
C SER A 206 5.21 -31.28 -15.32
N SER A 207 5.19 -32.29 -16.17
CA SER A 207 6.30 -33.27 -16.32
C SER A 207 7.37 -32.87 -17.34
N LYS A 208 7.28 -31.65 -17.93
CA LYS A 208 8.21 -31.16 -18.95
C LYS A 208 8.80 -29.84 -18.50
N THR A 209 10.03 -29.53 -18.95
CA THR A 209 10.61 -28.20 -18.78
C THR A 209 9.72 -27.17 -19.45
N GLN A 210 9.46 -26.05 -18.76
CA GLN A 210 8.65 -24.95 -19.24
C GLN A 210 9.48 -23.68 -19.40
N GLU A 211 9.33 -23.04 -20.55
CA GLU A 211 9.79 -21.66 -20.78
C GLU A 211 8.64 -20.72 -20.42
N VAL A 212 8.86 -19.87 -19.43
CA VAL A 212 7.86 -18.98 -18.87
C VAL A 212 8.37 -17.56 -18.94
N ALA A 213 7.49 -16.62 -19.24
CA ALA A 213 7.76 -15.21 -19.08
C ALA A 213 6.77 -14.60 -18.09
N ILE A 214 7.26 -13.75 -17.19
CA ILE A 214 6.40 -12.97 -16.28
C ILE A 214 6.71 -11.50 -16.44
N ALA A 215 5.69 -10.67 -16.55
CA ALA A 215 5.85 -9.23 -16.70
C ALA A 215 4.72 -8.46 -16.04
N GLY A 216 5.06 -7.25 -15.59
CA GLY A 216 4.11 -6.26 -15.14
C GLY A 216 4.03 -5.07 -16.08
N TRP A 217 2.94 -4.34 -16.02
CA TRP A 217 2.73 -3.08 -16.72
C TRP A 217 2.09 -2.05 -15.80
N ILE A 218 2.36 -0.77 -16.08
CA ILE A 218 1.81 0.36 -15.35
C ILE A 218 1.42 1.47 -16.32
N ASP A 219 0.24 2.06 -16.08
CA ASP A 219 -0.26 3.16 -16.89
C ASP A 219 0.27 4.51 -16.38
N ASN A 220 0.66 5.38 -17.29
CA ASN A 220 1.03 6.75 -16.98
C ASN A 220 -0.21 7.65 -16.88
N MET A 221 -0.90 7.58 -15.75
CA MET A 221 -2.15 8.30 -15.50
C MET A 221 -1.95 9.76 -15.08
N TRP A 222 -0.71 10.17 -14.80
CA TRP A 222 -0.40 11.43 -14.12
C TRP A 222 -0.33 12.64 -15.01
N ALA A 223 -0.15 12.38 -16.27
CA ALA A 223 0.15 13.48 -17.17
C ALA A 223 -1.08 14.26 -17.61
N GLY A 224 -2.21 14.24 -16.95
CA GLY A 224 -3.35 15.05 -17.33
C GLY A 224 -3.42 15.31 -18.86
N ASN A 225 -3.49 16.57 -19.26
CA ASN A 225 -3.27 17.01 -20.65
C ASN A 225 -1.81 17.43 -20.94
N GLY A 226 -0.88 17.17 -19.98
CA GLY A 226 0.53 17.52 -20.11
C GLY A 226 1.39 16.41 -20.70
N ASP A 227 2.66 16.71 -20.93
CA ASP A 227 3.63 15.75 -21.45
C ASP A 227 3.83 14.59 -20.51
N LYS A 228 3.65 13.39 -21.02
CA LYS A 228 3.91 12.12 -20.35
C LYS A 228 5.37 11.74 -20.56
N VAL A 229 5.98 11.21 -19.51
CA VAL A 229 7.34 10.70 -19.59
C VAL A 229 7.39 9.36 -18.90
N SER A 230 7.91 8.36 -19.60
CA SER A 230 8.29 7.07 -19.04
C SER A 230 9.80 6.89 -19.15
N VAL A 231 10.46 6.51 -18.07
CA VAL A 231 11.92 6.40 -17.99
C VAL A 231 12.30 5.04 -17.46
N TYR A 232 13.15 4.33 -18.18
CA TYR A 232 13.81 3.12 -17.69
C TYR A 232 15.10 3.48 -16.96
N ARG A 233 15.32 2.84 -15.81
CA ARG A 233 16.57 2.92 -15.04
C ARG A 233 16.98 1.53 -14.56
N HIS A 234 18.23 1.18 -14.74
CA HIS A 234 18.82 -0.01 -14.15
C HIS A 234 19.71 0.44 -12.99
N LEU A 235 19.28 0.11 -11.79
CA LEU A 235 19.99 0.37 -10.55
C LEU A 235 20.63 -0.93 -10.05
N LYS A 236 21.48 -0.87 -9.04
CA LYS A 236 22.24 -2.02 -8.56
C LYS A 236 21.37 -3.26 -8.25
N ASP A 237 20.29 -3.06 -7.54
CA ASP A 237 19.47 -4.15 -6.99
C ASP A 237 18.05 -4.20 -7.57
N ILE A 238 17.73 -3.29 -8.50
CA ILE A 238 16.41 -3.19 -9.13
C ILE A 238 16.49 -2.47 -10.47
N ALA A 239 15.74 -2.96 -11.44
CA ALA A 239 15.45 -2.20 -12.66
C ALA A 239 14.04 -1.63 -12.60
N THR A 240 13.82 -0.39 -13.03
CA THR A 240 12.53 0.31 -12.91
C THR A 240 12.11 0.96 -14.21
N VAL A 241 10.79 0.99 -14.44
CA VAL A 241 10.13 1.89 -15.39
C VAL A 241 9.30 2.88 -14.57
N GLU A 242 9.65 4.16 -14.62
CA GLU A 242 8.98 5.23 -13.89
C GLU A 242 8.15 6.08 -14.84
N CYS A 243 6.87 6.18 -14.57
CA CYS A 243 5.89 6.97 -15.30
C CYS A 243 5.58 8.24 -14.51
N SER A 244 5.84 9.41 -15.12
CA SER A 244 5.61 10.71 -14.50
C SER A 244 5.00 11.72 -15.46
N GLY A 245 4.39 12.77 -14.89
CA GLY A 245 4.02 13.97 -15.64
C GLY A 245 5.16 15.00 -15.61
N VAL A 246 5.30 15.77 -16.65
CA VAL A 246 6.20 16.93 -16.67
C VAL A 246 5.57 18.05 -15.85
N GLY A 247 6.04 18.27 -14.63
CA GLY A 247 5.51 19.29 -13.74
C GLY A 247 6.38 19.48 -12.48
N LYS A 248 6.12 20.57 -11.75
CA LYS A 248 6.92 21.00 -10.60
C LYS A 248 6.80 20.09 -9.37
N ASP A 249 5.78 19.24 -9.30
CA ASP A 249 5.46 18.49 -8.09
C ASP A 249 6.15 17.12 -8.00
N GLY A 250 6.75 16.63 -9.09
CA GLY A 250 7.42 15.34 -9.14
C GLY A 250 6.48 14.16 -8.84
N ASN A 251 5.22 14.26 -9.30
CA ASN A 251 4.25 13.17 -9.18
C ASN A 251 4.61 12.04 -10.15
N GLY A 252 4.54 10.82 -9.69
CA GLY A 252 4.83 9.68 -10.54
C GLY A 252 4.54 8.36 -9.86
N MET A 253 4.57 7.30 -10.68
CA MET A 253 4.51 5.92 -10.24
C MET A 253 5.63 5.14 -10.93
N ALA A 254 6.15 4.10 -10.27
CA ALA A 254 7.12 3.23 -10.88
C ALA A 254 6.74 1.76 -10.68
N LEU A 255 7.10 0.96 -11.66
CA LEU A 255 7.11 -0.48 -11.59
C LEU A 255 8.58 -0.92 -11.68
N GLY A 256 9.02 -1.68 -10.69
CA GLY A 256 10.38 -2.22 -10.61
C GLY A 256 10.38 -3.73 -10.63
N ILE A 257 11.47 -4.33 -11.09
CA ILE A 257 11.77 -5.75 -10.97
C ILE A 257 13.08 -5.89 -10.20
N PHE A 258 13.06 -6.68 -9.12
CA PHE A 258 14.21 -6.87 -8.24
C PHE A 258 15.29 -7.75 -8.90
N GLY A 259 16.53 -7.54 -8.46
CA GLY A 259 17.72 -8.23 -8.91
C GLY A 259 18.64 -7.33 -9.74
N GLY A 260 19.93 -7.65 -9.72
CA GLY A 260 20.95 -6.91 -10.46
C GLY A 260 21.03 -7.27 -11.95
N GLU A 261 20.22 -8.21 -12.42
CA GLU A 261 20.21 -8.67 -13.81
C GLU A 261 19.35 -7.76 -14.67
N THR A 262 19.74 -7.60 -15.93
CA THR A 262 18.96 -6.87 -16.92
C THR A 262 17.63 -7.60 -17.18
N PRO A 263 16.48 -6.90 -17.12
CA PRO A 263 15.21 -7.49 -17.51
C PRO A 263 15.18 -7.94 -18.97
N ASP A 264 14.49 -9.03 -19.26
CA ASP A 264 14.32 -9.52 -20.65
C ASP A 264 13.34 -8.68 -21.46
N PHE A 265 12.38 -8.05 -20.78
CA PHE A 265 11.36 -7.20 -21.39
C PHE A 265 11.37 -5.84 -20.74
N VAL A 266 11.47 -4.79 -21.53
CA VAL A 266 11.32 -3.39 -21.09
C VAL A 266 10.64 -2.61 -22.20
N ASP A 267 9.53 -1.96 -21.90
CA ASP A 267 8.88 -1.04 -22.83
C ASP A 267 8.50 0.28 -22.13
N VAL A 268 9.13 1.36 -22.53
CA VAL A 268 8.80 2.73 -22.13
C VAL A 268 8.07 3.50 -23.20
N ASN A 269 7.71 2.85 -24.30
CA ASN A 269 6.98 3.42 -25.43
C ASN A 269 5.62 2.74 -25.65
N LYS A 270 5.14 2.01 -24.66
CA LYS A 270 3.85 1.32 -24.72
C LYS A 270 2.70 2.32 -24.94
N THR A 271 1.99 2.17 -26.04
CA THR A 271 0.94 3.11 -26.46
C THR A 271 -0.42 2.80 -25.86
N THR A 272 -0.65 1.52 -25.54
CA THR A 272 -1.91 1.03 -24.97
C THR A 272 -1.67 0.44 -23.57
N PRO A 273 -2.51 0.74 -22.58
CA PRO A 273 -2.52 0.01 -21.32
C PRO A 273 -2.84 -1.48 -21.54
N GLY A 274 -2.42 -2.34 -20.62
CA GLY A 274 -2.72 -3.77 -20.66
C GLY A 274 -1.55 -4.64 -21.10
N PHE A 275 -1.82 -5.93 -21.28
CA PHE A 275 -0.79 -6.95 -21.53
C PHE A 275 -0.33 -7.04 -22.99
N GLU A 276 -1.06 -6.44 -23.91
CA GLU A 276 -0.73 -6.50 -25.32
C GLU A 276 0.69 -6.01 -25.61
N GLY A 277 1.49 -6.85 -26.27
CA GLY A 277 2.86 -6.53 -26.63
C GLY A 277 3.89 -6.56 -25.50
N VAL A 278 3.51 -6.83 -24.23
CA VAL A 278 4.43 -6.82 -23.09
C VAL A 278 5.58 -7.82 -23.26
N PHE A 279 5.30 -9.00 -23.81
CA PHE A 279 6.30 -10.06 -24.02
C PHE A 279 7.04 -9.97 -25.36
N ASN A 280 6.72 -8.99 -26.18
CA ASN A 280 7.34 -8.82 -27.51
C ASN A 280 8.34 -7.65 -27.53
N SER A 281 8.50 -6.94 -26.40
CA SER A 281 9.31 -5.72 -26.37
C SER A 281 10.77 -6.03 -26.01
N GLU A 282 11.60 -6.19 -27.01
CA GLU A 282 13.05 -6.02 -26.88
C GLU A 282 13.38 -4.52 -26.92
N ASN A 283 12.94 -3.77 -25.92
CA ASN A 283 13.08 -2.32 -26.00
C ASN A 283 14.46 -1.86 -25.57
N LYS A 284 15.10 -1.11 -26.43
CA LYS A 284 16.39 -0.46 -26.19
C LYS A 284 16.26 1.01 -25.77
N ALA A 285 15.03 1.55 -25.76
CA ALA A 285 14.78 2.93 -25.37
C ALA A 285 14.81 3.10 -23.84
N THR A 286 15.53 4.12 -23.39
CA THR A 286 15.59 4.48 -21.97
C THR A 286 14.56 5.53 -21.56
N LYS A 287 13.89 6.16 -22.54
CA LYS A 287 12.88 7.20 -22.31
C LYS A 287 11.82 7.20 -23.41
N GLY A 288 10.57 7.35 -23.01
CA GLY A 288 9.41 7.42 -23.88
C GLY A 288 8.44 8.54 -23.52
N LYS A 289 7.54 8.86 -24.45
CA LYS A 289 6.41 9.79 -24.25
C LYS A 289 5.09 9.04 -24.38
N THR A 290 4.83 8.10 -23.48
CA THR A 290 3.75 7.15 -23.66
C THR A 290 2.81 7.06 -22.48
N SER A 291 1.67 6.39 -22.70
CA SER A 291 0.63 6.20 -21.70
C SER A 291 0.92 5.05 -20.76
N ALA A 292 1.83 4.14 -21.08
CA ALA A 292 2.13 2.98 -20.24
C ALA A 292 3.59 2.56 -20.39
N ALA A 293 4.07 1.79 -19.42
CA ALA A 293 5.36 1.13 -19.46
C ALA A 293 5.24 -0.29 -18.91
N SER A 294 6.16 -1.17 -19.28
CA SER A 294 6.20 -2.55 -18.80
C SER A 294 7.63 -3.04 -18.57
N ILE A 295 7.76 -4.05 -17.71
CA ILE A 295 9.03 -4.70 -17.39
C ILE A 295 8.78 -6.15 -17.01
N GLY A 296 9.69 -7.07 -17.41
CA GLY A 296 9.50 -8.48 -17.13
C GLY A 296 10.75 -9.33 -17.32
N ARG A 297 10.60 -10.64 -17.05
CA ARG A 297 11.69 -11.61 -17.06
C ARG A 297 11.24 -12.94 -17.63
N LYS A 298 12.17 -13.67 -18.27
CA LYS A 298 12.02 -15.07 -18.67
C LYS A 298 12.52 -16.00 -17.57
N LEU A 299 11.90 -17.15 -17.47
CA LEU A 299 12.27 -18.23 -16.55
C LEU A 299 12.29 -19.54 -17.33
N THR A 300 13.25 -20.40 -17.00
CA THR A 300 13.25 -21.80 -17.44
C THR A 300 13.05 -22.67 -16.21
N LEU A 301 11.98 -23.45 -16.17
CA LEU A 301 11.57 -24.25 -15.02
C LEU A 301 11.56 -25.74 -15.39
N ASN A 302 12.39 -26.53 -14.73
CA ASN A 302 12.32 -27.99 -14.81
C ASN A 302 11.08 -28.52 -14.07
N PRO A 303 10.64 -29.77 -14.31
CA PRO A 303 9.52 -30.36 -13.59
C PRO A 303 9.68 -30.25 -12.07
N GLY A 304 8.68 -29.69 -11.40
CA GLY A 304 8.67 -29.44 -9.95
C GLY A 304 9.53 -28.25 -9.48
N GLU A 305 10.25 -27.57 -10.38
CA GLU A 305 11.05 -26.40 -10.03
C GLU A 305 10.17 -25.17 -9.80
N SER A 306 10.59 -24.33 -8.84
CA SER A 306 9.96 -23.05 -8.56
C SER A 306 10.98 -21.93 -8.62
N GLN A 307 10.63 -20.82 -9.26
CA GLN A 307 11.43 -19.59 -9.23
C GLN A 307 10.56 -18.40 -8.84
N THR A 308 11.16 -17.44 -8.14
CA THR A 308 10.46 -16.25 -7.67
C THR A 308 10.95 -15.02 -8.40
N VAL A 309 10.01 -14.24 -8.95
CA VAL A 309 10.25 -12.90 -9.50
C VAL A 309 9.54 -11.89 -8.61
N SER A 310 10.30 -10.93 -8.11
CA SER A 310 9.78 -9.89 -7.23
C SER A 310 9.65 -8.58 -7.99
N PHE A 311 8.50 -7.94 -7.84
CA PHE A 311 8.22 -6.62 -8.38
C PHE A 311 7.96 -5.62 -7.26
N ALA A 312 8.16 -4.34 -7.56
CA ALA A 312 7.76 -3.23 -6.71
C ALA A 312 6.83 -2.31 -7.49
N VAL A 313 5.66 -2.03 -6.94
CA VAL A 313 4.79 -0.95 -7.42
C VAL A 313 4.91 0.19 -6.42
N SER A 314 5.37 1.34 -6.87
CA SER A 314 5.64 2.48 -6.02
C SER A 314 5.05 3.77 -6.57
N TRP A 315 4.92 4.77 -5.70
CA TRP A 315 4.34 6.05 -6.05
C TRP A 315 4.99 7.22 -5.32
N ARG A 316 4.86 8.39 -5.89
CA ARG A 316 5.21 9.65 -5.25
C ARG A 316 4.18 10.73 -5.59
N PHE A 317 3.45 11.16 -4.57
CA PHE A 317 2.50 12.26 -4.60
C PHE A 317 2.76 13.14 -3.39
N PRO A 318 3.69 14.11 -3.50
CA PRO A 318 4.19 14.83 -2.33
C PRO A 318 3.16 15.72 -1.67
N VAL A 319 2.15 16.18 -2.40
CA VAL A 319 1.19 17.18 -1.90
C VAL A 319 -0.13 16.53 -1.54
N VAL A 320 -0.55 16.70 -0.29
CA VAL A 320 -1.88 16.34 0.19
C VAL A 320 -2.68 17.60 0.46
N LYS A 321 -3.95 17.61 0.03
CA LYS A 321 -4.93 18.66 0.37
C LYS A 321 -5.97 18.07 1.31
N TYR A 322 -6.23 18.74 2.41
CA TYR A 322 -7.20 18.28 3.41
C TYR A 322 -8.13 19.42 3.84
N GLY A 323 -9.36 19.09 4.16
CA GLY A 323 -10.32 20.02 4.71
C GLY A 323 -9.98 20.35 6.16
N THR A 324 -10.07 21.62 6.55
CA THR A 324 -9.73 22.06 7.92
C THR A 324 -10.87 21.83 8.92
N GLY A 325 -11.99 21.23 8.52
CA GLY A 325 -13.14 20.95 9.38
C GLY A 325 -14.00 22.19 9.75
N PHE A 326 -13.50 23.40 9.54
CA PHE A 326 -14.20 24.65 9.81
C PHE A 326 -14.27 25.53 8.56
N GLY A 327 -15.44 25.53 7.92
CA GLY A 327 -15.68 26.25 6.67
C GLY A 327 -15.00 25.57 5.46
N ASN A 328 -15.29 26.05 4.26
CA ASN A 328 -14.77 25.50 2.99
C ASN A 328 -13.27 25.77 2.76
N LYS A 329 -12.47 25.90 3.81
CA LYS A 329 -11.04 26.12 3.70
C LYS A 329 -10.31 24.79 3.52
N THR A 330 -9.46 24.71 2.50
CA THR A 330 -8.54 23.61 2.29
C THR A 330 -7.14 24.04 2.71
N ALA A 331 -6.47 23.22 3.50
CA ALA A 331 -5.06 23.32 3.75
C ALA A 331 -4.31 22.35 2.85
N SER A 332 -3.06 22.65 2.52
CA SER A 332 -2.17 21.75 1.83
C SER A 332 -0.98 21.40 2.71
N GLY A 333 -0.55 20.17 2.67
CA GLY A 333 0.63 19.68 3.35
C GLY A 333 1.45 18.79 2.43
N ARG A 334 2.57 18.28 2.95
CA ARG A 334 3.36 17.27 2.27
C ARG A 334 3.32 15.98 3.05
N TYR A 335 3.26 14.87 2.35
CA TYR A 335 3.48 13.57 2.95
C TYR A 335 4.91 13.42 3.44
N HIS A 336 5.09 12.79 4.59
CA HIS A 336 6.42 12.56 5.18
C HIS A 336 7.34 11.77 4.23
N TYR A 337 6.84 10.70 3.63
CA TYR A 337 7.62 9.89 2.70
C TYR A 337 8.19 10.69 1.51
N ALA A 338 7.50 11.73 1.09
CA ALA A 338 7.95 12.58 -0.02
C ALA A 338 9.13 13.51 0.33
N THR A 339 9.50 13.58 1.61
CA THR A 339 10.74 14.23 2.07
C THR A 339 11.92 13.27 2.09
N GLN A 340 11.66 11.97 2.11
CA GLN A 340 12.67 10.93 2.16
C GLN A 340 13.14 10.51 0.76
N TRP A 341 12.18 10.34 -0.16
CA TRP A 341 12.46 9.84 -1.51
C TRP A 341 12.02 10.85 -2.58
N PRO A 342 12.97 11.31 -3.42
CA PRO A 342 12.69 12.29 -4.47
C PRO A 342 11.90 11.74 -5.66
N SER A 343 11.88 10.40 -5.85
CA SER A 343 11.09 9.74 -6.90
C SER A 343 10.48 8.42 -6.43
N ALA A 344 9.52 7.89 -7.18
CA ALA A 344 8.95 6.56 -6.93
C ALA A 344 10.00 5.45 -7.16
N ALA A 345 10.82 5.58 -8.19
CA ALA A 345 11.90 4.63 -8.48
C ALA A 345 12.94 4.55 -7.34
N GLU A 346 13.29 5.68 -6.73
CA GLU A 346 14.23 5.69 -5.60
C GLU A 346 13.65 5.07 -4.33
N ALA A 347 12.35 5.23 -4.07
CA ALA A 347 11.68 4.51 -2.98
C ALA A 347 11.76 2.99 -3.18
N SER A 348 11.53 2.51 -4.42
CA SER A 348 11.69 1.08 -4.75
C SER A 348 13.13 0.61 -4.61
N ALA A 349 14.10 1.41 -5.05
CA ALA A 349 15.52 1.06 -4.95
C ALA A 349 15.98 0.93 -3.49
N GLN A 350 15.47 1.76 -2.61
CA GLN A 350 15.76 1.67 -1.18
C GLN A 350 15.20 0.37 -0.57
N VAL A 351 14.01 -0.05 -0.97
CA VAL A 351 13.44 -1.34 -0.54
C VAL A 351 14.26 -2.51 -1.11
N ALA A 352 14.71 -2.42 -2.36
CA ALA A 352 15.47 -3.48 -3.01
C ALA A 352 16.88 -3.68 -2.40
N SER A 353 17.46 -2.64 -1.78
CA SER A 353 18.79 -2.69 -1.16
C SER A 353 18.82 -3.38 0.21
N ARG A 354 17.67 -3.83 0.72
CA ARG A 354 17.48 -4.42 2.05
C ARG A 354 17.05 -5.87 2.00
#